data_6d007c602b03f85de698f3b2e1509079
#
_entry.id   6d007c602b03f85de698f3b2e1509079
#
_cell.length_a   1.000
_cell.length_b   1.000
_cell.length_c   1.000
_cell.angle_alpha   90.00
_cell.angle_beta   90.00
_cell.angle_gamma   90.00
#
_symmetry.space_group_name_H-M   'P 1'
#
loop_
_entity.id
_entity.type
_entity.pdbx_description
1 polymer ?
#
loop_
_entity_poly.entity_id
_entity_poly.type
_entity_poly.pdbx_seq_one_letter_code
_entity_poly.pdbx_strand_id
1 'polypeptide(L)'
;MAESNKMKDMPVNKLMIQMGIPMILSMALQAVYNIVDSAFVGNMRVGSEAALNALTLVFPVQMLMVAVGIGTGVGTNALLARTLGQGNSKKAAKVAGNSLFLGVIIYVVCFLFGIFGVKAYISSQTVDTEVLEMGVSYLRICCVISFGIIFFSLFEKLLQATGRSLYSTIGQVVGAVVNIILDPIMIYGIGPCPEMGVKGAAYATVIGQVASAVLLLIFHMKLNREFGHGPKYMKPNAGVIKEIYAIGLPAIIAQALMSIMVYVMNLILKFNPSAQTAYGCLLYTSPSPRD
;
A
#
# COMPACT_ATOMS: atom_id res chain seq x y z
N MET A 1 4.66 -25.51 -25.47
CA MET A 1 3.21 -25.25 -25.53
C MET A 1 3.02 -23.83 -25.02
N ALA A 2 2.54 -22.91 -25.86
CA ALA A 2 2.18 -21.57 -25.42
C ALA A 2 1.02 -21.73 -24.41
N GLU A 3 1.22 -21.33 -23.15
CA GLU A 3 0.11 -21.26 -22.19
C GLU A 3 -0.96 -20.38 -22.82
N SER A 4 -2.14 -20.97 -23.07
CA SER A 4 -3.33 -20.28 -23.56
C SER A 4 -3.57 -19.07 -22.65
N ASN A 5 -3.63 -17.89 -23.24
CA ASN A 5 -3.85 -16.66 -22.50
C ASN A 5 -5.30 -16.70 -21.99
N LYS A 6 -5.49 -17.09 -20.72
CA LYS A 6 -6.80 -17.27 -20.07
C LYS A 6 -7.73 -16.07 -20.27
N MET A 7 -7.15 -14.86 -20.38
CA MET A 7 -7.94 -13.65 -20.62
C MET A 7 -8.52 -13.57 -22.04
N LYS A 8 -7.98 -14.33 -23.01
CA LYS A 8 -8.46 -14.34 -24.41
C LYS A 8 -9.52 -15.42 -24.65
N ASP A 9 -9.36 -16.58 -24.00
CA ASP A 9 -10.10 -17.79 -24.35
C ASP A 9 -11.26 -18.11 -23.39
N MET A 10 -11.31 -17.43 -22.22
CA MET A 10 -12.31 -17.70 -21.17
C MET A 10 -13.55 -16.81 -21.31
N PRO A 11 -14.77 -17.34 -21.12
CA PRO A 11 -15.99 -16.55 -21.06
C PRO A 11 -15.90 -15.43 -20.00
N VAL A 12 -16.35 -14.23 -20.36
CA VAL A 12 -16.21 -13.01 -19.54
C VAL A 12 -16.74 -13.21 -18.11
N ASN A 13 -17.91 -13.83 -17.96
CA ASN A 13 -18.51 -14.05 -16.64
C ASN A 13 -17.63 -14.95 -15.74
N LYS A 14 -17.07 -16.02 -16.30
CA LYS A 14 -16.18 -16.93 -15.56
C LYS A 14 -14.85 -16.23 -15.20
N LEU A 15 -14.33 -15.42 -16.13
CA LEU A 15 -13.12 -14.64 -15.91
C LEU A 15 -13.33 -13.60 -14.80
N MET A 16 -14.46 -12.88 -14.80
CA MET A 16 -14.81 -11.90 -13.74
C MET A 16 -14.86 -12.55 -12.36
N ILE A 17 -15.50 -13.70 -12.23
CA ILE A 17 -15.59 -14.44 -10.96
C ILE A 17 -14.19 -14.91 -10.52
N GLN A 18 -13.43 -15.50 -11.42
CA GLN A 18 -12.11 -16.06 -11.11
C GLN A 18 -11.08 -14.98 -10.73
N MET A 19 -11.20 -13.78 -11.26
CA MET A 19 -10.34 -12.64 -10.90
C MET A 19 -10.90 -11.84 -9.74
N GLY A 20 -12.23 -11.68 -9.66
CA GLY A 20 -12.90 -10.86 -8.66
C GLY A 20 -12.88 -11.47 -7.26
N ILE A 21 -13.13 -12.78 -7.12
CA ILE A 21 -13.12 -13.43 -5.81
C ILE A 21 -11.79 -13.25 -5.07
N PRO A 22 -10.60 -13.53 -5.68
CA PRO A 22 -9.33 -13.27 -5.02
C PRO A 22 -9.13 -11.81 -4.62
N MET A 23 -9.58 -10.86 -5.45
CA MET A 23 -9.46 -9.42 -5.15
C MET A 23 -10.33 -8.99 -3.97
N ILE A 24 -11.59 -9.49 -3.90
CA ILE A 24 -12.49 -9.24 -2.77
C ILE A 24 -11.89 -9.83 -1.49
N LEU A 25 -11.38 -11.05 -1.55
CA LEU A 25 -10.74 -11.71 -0.41
C LEU A 25 -9.50 -10.93 0.07
N SER A 26 -8.71 -10.41 -0.86
CA SER A 26 -7.57 -9.53 -0.55
C SER A 26 -8.00 -8.28 0.21
N MET A 27 -9.05 -7.60 -0.26
CA MET A 27 -9.57 -6.39 0.40
C MET A 27 -10.11 -6.69 1.80
N ALA A 28 -10.86 -7.78 1.95
CA ALA A 28 -11.37 -8.22 3.26
C ALA A 28 -10.22 -8.54 4.23
N LEU A 29 -9.19 -9.23 3.76
CA LEU A 29 -8.02 -9.55 4.57
C LEU A 29 -7.24 -8.30 4.99
N GLN A 30 -7.14 -7.31 4.10
CA GLN A 30 -6.50 -6.04 4.42
C GLN A 30 -7.26 -5.28 5.51
N ALA A 31 -8.59 -5.29 5.48
CA ALA A 31 -9.40 -4.69 6.54
C ALA A 31 -9.18 -5.41 7.88
N VAL A 32 -9.18 -6.75 7.87
CA VAL A 32 -8.92 -7.56 9.08
C VAL A 32 -7.54 -7.25 9.66
N TYR A 33 -6.51 -7.23 8.83
CA TYR A 33 -5.15 -6.95 9.31
C TYR A 33 -5.03 -5.54 9.92
N ASN A 34 -5.67 -4.52 9.34
CA ASN A 34 -5.66 -3.16 9.90
C ASN A 34 -6.33 -3.11 11.30
N ILE A 35 -7.43 -3.85 11.47
CA ILE A 35 -8.12 -3.97 12.78
C ILE A 35 -7.21 -4.65 13.80
N VAL A 36 -6.54 -5.73 13.41
CA VAL A 36 -5.65 -6.51 14.28
C VAL A 36 -4.44 -5.67 14.71
N ASP A 37 -3.79 -4.95 13.79
CA ASP A 37 -2.68 -4.04 14.07
C ASP A 37 -3.11 -2.94 15.08
N SER A 38 -4.25 -2.29 14.82
CA SER A 38 -4.80 -1.29 15.74
C SER A 38 -5.16 -1.87 17.12
N ALA A 39 -5.64 -3.12 17.18
CA ALA A 39 -5.93 -3.78 18.44
C ALA A 39 -4.66 -4.09 19.24
N PHE A 40 -3.58 -4.51 18.60
CA PHE A 40 -2.31 -4.71 19.29
C PHE A 40 -1.75 -3.40 19.84
N VAL A 41 -1.78 -2.31 19.06
CA VAL A 41 -1.32 -0.99 19.53
C VAL A 41 -2.21 -0.47 20.66
N GLY A 42 -3.55 -0.65 20.54
CA GLY A 42 -4.51 -0.24 21.58
C GLY A 42 -4.40 -1.01 22.91
N ASN A 43 -3.79 -2.21 22.87
CA ASN A 43 -3.56 -3.03 24.07
C ASN A 43 -2.14 -2.87 24.64
N MET A 44 -1.38 -1.87 24.23
CA MET A 44 -0.07 -1.57 24.84
C MET A 44 -0.21 -1.25 26.33
N ARG A 45 0.77 -1.67 27.13
CA ARG A 45 0.75 -1.48 28.60
C ARG A 45 0.86 -0.03 29.03
N VAL A 46 1.56 0.79 28.24
CA VAL A 46 1.80 2.21 28.52
C VAL A 46 1.60 3.01 27.23
N GLY A 47 0.92 4.15 27.34
CA GLY A 47 0.76 5.08 26.20
C GLY A 47 -0.16 4.60 25.08
N SER A 48 -1.06 3.64 25.32
CA SER A 48 -1.95 3.09 24.28
C SER A 48 -2.86 4.15 23.64
N GLU A 49 -3.38 5.09 24.43
CA GLU A 49 -4.21 6.18 23.91
C GLU A 49 -3.41 7.14 23.03
N ALA A 50 -2.20 7.54 23.48
CA ALA A 50 -1.29 8.36 22.69
C ALA A 50 -0.85 7.64 21.40
N ALA A 51 -0.62 6.33 21.47
CA ALA A 51 -0.25 5.50 20.35
C ALA A 51 -1.38 5.43 19.29
N LEU A 52 -2.61 5.19 19.72
CA LEU A 52 -3.78 5.18 18.82
C LEU A 52 -4.02 6.56 18.18
N ASN A 53 -3.84 7.64 18.97
CA ASN A 53 -3.91 8.99 18.44
C ASN A 53 -2.80 9.21 17.38
N ALA A 54 -1.56 8.82 17.67
CA ALA A 54 -0.45 8.93 16.73
C ALA A 54 -0.73 8.18 15.42
N LEU A 55 -1.29 6.95 15.46
CA LEU A 55 -1.72 6.22 14.27
C LEU A 55 -2.78 6.98 13.47
N THR A 56 -3.76 7.59 14.15
CA THR A 56 -4.80 8.40 13.50
C THR A 56 -4.20 9.58 12.73
N LEU A 57 -3.18 10.25 13.29
CA LEU A 57 -2.48 11.36 12.63
C LEU A 57 -1.61 10.92 11.45
N VAL A 58 -1.08 9.72 11.51
CA VAL A 58 -0.24 9.13 10.43
C VAL A 58 -1.07 8.65 9.26
N PHE A 59 -2.29 8.19 9.52
CA PHE A 59 -3.19 7.56 8.55
C PHE A 59 -3.35 8.33 7.23
N PRO A 60 -3.56 9.68 7.20
CA PRO A 60 -3.70 10.40 5.94
C PRO A 60 -2.50 10.26 5.00
N VAL A 61 -1.27 10.31 5.52
CA VAL A 61 -0.07 10.16 4.68
C VAL A 61 0.07 8.73 4.18
N GLN A 62 -0.18 7.74 5.02
CA GLN A 62 -0.17 6.34 4.58
C GLN A 62 -1.21 6.11 3.49
N MET A 63 -2.43 6.64 3.66
CA MET A 63 -3.49 6.57 2.67
C MET A 63 -3.10 7.25 1.35
N LEU A 64 -2.41 8.39 1.40
CA LEU A 64 -1.91 9.09 0.22
C LEU A 64 -0.82 8.27 -0.50
N MET A 65 0.10 7.67 0.25
CA MET A 65 1.13 6.79 -0.31
C MET A 65 0.51 5.59 -1.04
N VAL A 66 -0.47 4.96 -0.41
CA VAL A 66 -1.26 3.85 -1.00
C VAL A 66 -2.03 4.34 -2.22
N ALA A 67 -2.66 5.51 -2.17
CA ALA A 67 -3.40 6.11 -3.28
C ALA A 67 -2.54 6.29 -4.52
N VAL A 68 -1.34 6.85 -4.36
CA VAL A 68 -0.40 7.07 -5.47
C VAL A 68 0.12 5.74 -6.02
N GLY A 69 0.44 4.78 -5.14
CA GLY A 69 0.87 3.43 -5.53
C GLY A 69 -0.21 2.67 -6.30
N ILE A 70 -1.41 2.58 -5.72
CA ILE A 70 -2.55 1.89 -6.34
C ILE A 70 -2.98 2.58 -7.64
N GLY A 71 -3.11 3.91 -7.65
CA GLY A 71 -3.56 4.63 -8.84
C GLY A 71 -2.57 4.50 -10.01
N THR A 72 -1.27 4.60 -9.74
CA THR A 72 -0.23 4.30 -10.75
C THR A 72 -0.33 2.84 -11.21
N GLY A 73 -0.57 1.92 -10.28
CA GLY A 73 -0.77 0.51 -10.55
C GLY A 73 -2.04 0.22 -11.38
N VAL A 74 -3.16 0.87 -11.10
CA VAL A 74 -4.43 0.75 -11.86
C VAL A 74 -4.24 1.22 -13.29
N GLY A 75 -3.61 2.39 -13.49
CA GLY A 75 -3.28 2.87 -14.83
C GLY A 75 -2.38 1.90 -15.58
N THR A 76 -1.36 1.36 -14.91
CA THR A 76 -0.47 0.33 -15.47
C THR A 76 -1.22 -0.94 -15.82
N ASN A 77 -2.08 -1.45 -14.93
CA ASN A 77 -2.87 -2.65 -15.14
C ASN A 77 -3.74 -2.53 -16.39
N ALA A 78 -4.54 -1.47 -16.49
CA ALA A 78 -5.44 -1.27 -17.61
C ALA A 78 -4.69 -1.12 -18.94
N LEU A 79 -3.61 -0.34 -18.97
CA LEU A 79 -2.80 -0.14 -20.18
C LEU A 79 -2.04 -1.41 -20.57
N LEU A 80 -1.50 -2.15 -19.60
CA LEU A 80 -0.79 -3.39 -19.83
C LEU A 80 -1.73 -4.48 -20.36
N ALA A 81 -2.88 -4.69 -19.74
CA ALA A 81 -3.88 -5.65 -20.19
C ALA A 81 -4.37 -5.35 -21.61
N ARG A 82 -4.65 -4.07 -21.93
CA ARG A 82 -5.01 -3.63 -23.28
C ARG A 82 -3.90 -3.92 -24.30
N THR A 83 -2.66 -3.62 -23.94
CA THR A 83 -1.50 -3.76 -24.82
C THR A 83 -1.19 -5.25 -25.10
N LEU A 84 -1.35 -6.10 -24.10
CA LEU A 84 -1.23 -7.56 -24.24
C LEU A 84 -2.36 -8.13 -25.09
N GLY A 85 -3.60 -7.66 -24.91
CA GLY A 85 -4.75 -8.04 -25.74
C GLY A 85 -4.56 -7.68 -27.22
N GLN A 86 -3.83 -6.59 -27.51
CA GLN A 86 -3.43 -6.19 -28.87
C GLN A 86 -2.24 -7.00 -29.42
N GLY A 87 -1.64 -7.91 -28.67
CA GLY A 87 -0.47 -8.68 -29.08
C GLY A 87 0.84 -7.90 -29.10
N ASN A 88 0.88 -6.68 -28.57
CA ASN A 88 2.07 -5.81 -28.62
C ASN A 88 2.97 -6.00 -27.37
N SER A 89 3.69 -7.12 -27.33
CA SER A 89 4.60 -7.44 -26.21
C SER A 89 5.72 -6.40 -26.01
N LYS A 90 6.15 -5.69 -27.06
CA LYS A 90 7.18 -4.63 -26.94
C LYS A 90 6.65 -3.42 -26.21
N LYS A 91 5.41 -2.98 -26.50
CA LYS A 91 4.75 -1.88 -25.75
C LYS A 91 4.43 -2.33 -24.33
N ALA A 92 3.98 -3.57 -24.14
CA ALA A 92 3.71 -4.16 -22.82
C ALA A 92 4.97 -4.11 -21.91
N ALA A 93 6.14 -4.51 -22.43
CA ALA A 93 7.40 -4.41 -21.69
C ALA A 93 7.76 -2.96 -21.30
N LYS A 94 7.51 -1.99 -22.20
CA LYS A 94 7.72 -0.58 -21.89
C LYS A 94 6.74 -0.07 -20.82
N VAL A 95 5.49 -0.48 -20.84
CA VAL A 95 4.49 -0.13 -19.82
C VAL A 95 4.91 -0.65 -18.45
N ALA A 96 5.27 -1.93 -18.36
CA ALA A 96 5.74 -2.52 -17.11
C ALA A 96 7.04 -1.85 -16.60
N GLY A 97 8.02 -1.63 -17.49
CA GLY A 97 9.27 -0.95 -17.12
C GLY A 97 9.06 0.50 -16.66
N ASN A 98 8.20 1.26 -17.34
CA ASN A 98 7.88 2.64 -16.92
C ASN A 98 7.11 2.70 -15.62
N SER A 99 6.26 1.71 -15.32
CA SER A 99 5.59 1.66 -14.02
C SER A 99 6.58 1.44 -12.87
N LEU A 100 7.58 0.58 -13.07
CA LEU A 100 8.65 0.38 -12.08
C LEU A 100 9.51 1.63 -11.92
N PHE A 101 9.83 2.34 -13.01
CA PHE A 101 10.52 3.63 -12.96
C PHE A 101 9.72 4.67 -12.17
N LEU A 102 8.41 4.76 -12.40
CA LEU A 102 7.52 5.63 -11.61
C LEU A 102 7.51 5.23 -10.13
N GLY A 103 7.52 3.93 -9.83
CA GLY A 103 7.65 3.42 -8.46
C GLY A 103 8.91 3.92 -7.76
N VAL A 104 10.05 3.96 -8.46
CA VAL A 104 11.29 4.53 -7.91
C VAL A 104 11.13 6.02 -7.62
N ILE A 105 10.51 6.80 -8.53
CA ILE A 105 10.27 8.23 -8.30
C ILE A 105 9.37 8.44 -7.08
N ILE A 106 8.26 7.70 -6.99
CA ILE A 106 7.31 7.80 -5.87
C ILE A 106 8.04 7.46 -4.57
N TYR A 107 8.86 6.40 -4.56
CA TYR A 107 9.68 6.03 -3.41
C TYR A 107 10.62 7.16 -2.98
N VAL A 108 11.34 7.76 -3.92
CA VAL A 108 12.27 8.87 -3.61
C VAL A 108 11.53 10.06 -3.01
N VAL A 109 10.35 10.41 -3.52
CA VAL A 109 9.51 11.48 -2.97
C VAL A 109 9.08 11.14 -1.54
N CYS A 110 8.59 9.92 -1.30
CA CYS A 110 8.19 9.47 0.04
C CYS A 110 9.38 9.43 1.01
N PHE A 111 10.54 8.98 0.54
CA PHE A 111 11.77 8.95 1.32
C PHE A 111 12.22 10.35 1.75
N LEU A 112 12.25 11.31 0.83
CA LEU A 112 12.59 12.70 1.14
C LEU A 112 11.59 13.33 2.11
N PHE A 113 10.29 13.06 1.93
CA PHE A 113 9.26 13.48 2.88
C PHE A 113 9.48 12.84 4.26
N GLY A 114 9.87 11.56 4.31
CA GLY A 114 10.19 10.84 5.54
C GLY A 114 11.32 11.50 6.35
N ILE A 115 12.33 12.04 5.66
CA ILE A 115 13.45 12.70 6.31
C ILE A 115 13.11 14.13 6.73
N PHE A 116 12.51 14.94 5.85
CA PHE A 116 12.39 16.38 6.03
C PHE A 116 10.99 16.85 6.42
N GLY A 117 9.92 16.14 5.97
CA GLY A 117 8.54 16.62 6.07
C GLY A 117 7.76 16.10 7.27
N VAL A 118 8.07 14.91 7.78
CA VAL A 118 7.26 14.20 8.78
C VAL A 118 7.05 15.00 10.06
N LYS A 119 8.10 15.62 10.59
CA LYS A 119 8.00 16.40 11.84
C LYS A 119 7.06 17.59 11.66
N ALA A 120 7.21 18.35 10.59
CA ALA A 120 6.36 19.50 10.31
C ALA A 120 4.88 19.07 10.12
N TYR A 121 4.66 17.94 9.43
CA TYR A 121 3.33 17.39 9.20
C TYR A 121 2.63 16.99 10.51
N ILE A 122 3.27 16.18 11.37
CA ILE A 122 2.66 15.73 12.63
C ILE A 122 2.46 16.91 13.59
N SER A 123 3.44 17.82 13.72
CA SER A 123 3.32 19.00 14.60
C SER A 123 2.19 19.95 14.17
N SER A 124 1.73 19.91 12.93
CA SER A 124 0.56 20.68 12.50
C SER A 124 -0.76 20.15 13.10
N GLN A 125 -0.82 18.87 13.44
CA GLN A 125 -2.05 18.18 13.84
C GLN A 125 -2.19 17.93 15.35
N THR A 126 -1.11 18.01 16.13
CA THR A 126 -1.16 17.80 17.58
C THR A 126 -0.32 18.82 18.32
N VAL A 127 -0.69 19.08 19.57
CA VAL A 127 0.07 19.88 20.55
C VAL A 127 0.68 18.99 21.64
N ASP A 128 0.28 17.72 21.67
CA ASP A 128 0.78 16.73 22.62
C ASP A 128 2.16 16.22 22.18
N THR A 129 3.13 16.32 23.09
CA THR A 129 4.52 15.94 22.81
C THR A 129 4.72 14.43 22.68
N GLU A 130 3.99 13.64 23.45
CA GLU A 130 4.07 12.18 23.41
C GLU A 130 3.50 11.65 22.10
N VAL A 131 2.33 12.12 21.70
CA VAL A 131 1.70 11.80 20.41
C VAL A 131 2.59 12.24 19.25
N LEU A 132 3.21 13.43 19.35
CA LEU A 132 4.14 13.94 18.34
C LEU A 132 5.34 13.00 18.16
N GLU A 133 6.01 12.59 19.22
CA GLU A 133 7.18 11.73 19.16
C GLU A 133 6.83 10.34 18.59
N MET A 134 5.73 9.75 19.03
CA MET A 134 5.24 8.47 18.53
C MET A 134 4.88 8.56 17.04
N GLY A 135 4.10 9.57 16.65
CA GLY A 135 3.68 9.78 15.27
C GLY A 135 4.84 10.05 14.31
N VAL A 136 5.81 10.88 14.73
CA VAL A 136 7.02 11.16 13.93
C VAL A 136 7.86 9.89 13.77
N SER A 137 8.03 9.11 14.83
CA SER A 137 8.81 7.87 14.77
C SER A 137 8.17 6.84 13.85
N TYR A 138 6.86 6.62 13.98
CA TYR A 138 6.10 5.70 13.14
C TYR A 138 6.12 6.11 11.66
N LEU A 139 5.71 7.34 11.37
CA LEU A 139 5.58 7.82 9.99
C LEU A 139 6.93 7.88 9.28
N ARG A 140 7.99 8.25 10.00
CA ARG A 140 9.35 8.25 9.44
C ARG A 140 9.79 6.87 8.99
N ILE A 141 9.57 5.83 9.81
CA ILE A 141 9.89 4.44 9.46
C ILE A 141 9.10 4.04 8.19
N CYS A 142 7.79 4.28 8.19
CA CYS A 142 6.93 3.96 7.04
C CYS A 142 7.34 4.68 5.75
N CYS A 143 7.71 5.96 5.82
CA CYS A 143 8.11 6.74 4.64
C CYS A 143 9.51 6.37 4.13
N VAL A 144 10.48 6.18 5.03
CA VAL A 144 11.85 5.83 4.67
C VAL A 144 11.93 4.44 4.04
N ILE A 145 11.12 3.51 4.51
CA ILE A 145 11.09 2.12 3.98
C ILE A 145 9.85 1.91 3.07
N SER A 146 9.30 2.98 2.51
CA SER A 146 8.08 2.94 1.67
C SER A 146 8.23 2.14 0.38
N PHE A 147 9.44 1.75 -0.02
CA PHE A 147 9.63 0.90 -1.19
C PHE A 147 8.83 -0.41 -1.11
N GLY A 148 8.64 -0.97 0.08
CA GLY A 148 7.85 -2.17 0.30
C GLY A 148 6.42 -2.01 -0.23
N ILE A 149 5.69 -1.02 0.27
CA ILE A 149 4.28 -0.79 -0.11
C ILE A 149 4.13 -0.36 -1.58
N ILE A 150 5.05 0.47 -2.09
CA ILE A 150 5.01 0.97 -3.46
C ILE A 150 5.24 -0.16 -4.46
N PHE A 151 6.30 -0.94 -4.29
CA PHE A 151 6.59 -2.04 -5.20
C PHE A 151 5.62 -3.22 -5.03
N PHE A 152 5.14 -3.50 -3.81
CA PHE A 152 4.03 -4.42 -3.59
C PHE A 152 2.83 -4.05 -4.47
N SER A 153 2.34 -2.80 -4.39
CA SER A 153 1.20 -2.32 -5.17
C SER A 153 1.41 -2.44 -6.68
N LEU A 154 2.61 -2.13 -7.16
CA LEU A 154 2.93 -2.22 -8.59
C LEU A 154 2.99 -3.67 -9.08
N PHE A 155 3.69 -4.57 -8.37
CA PHE A 155 3.78 -5.98 -8.75
C PHE A 155 2.42 -6.68 -8.65
N GLU A 156 1.61 -6.33 -7.65
CA GLU A 156 0.23 -6.77 -7.54
C GLU A 156 -0.54 -6.46 -8.84
N LYS A 157 -0.50 -5.21 -9.30
CA LYS A 157 -1.23 -4.78 -10.50
C LYS A 157 -0.64 -5.35 -11.79
N LEU A 158 0.67 -5.57 -11.87
CA LEU A 158 1.32 -6.25 -12.99
C LEU A 158 0.88 -7.72 -13.10
N LEU A 159 0.73 -8.43 -11.98
CA LEU A 159 0.22 -9.80 -11.96
C LEU A 159 -1.29 -9.86 -12.28
N GLN A 160 -2.06 -8.90 -11.78
CA GLN A 160 -3.49 -8.80 -12.11
C GLN A 160 -3.70 -8.53 -13.61
N ALA A 161 -2.89 -7.67 -14.23
CA ALA A 161 -2.95 -7.36 -15.65
C ALA A 161 -2.72 -8.58 -16.57
N THR A 162 -2.03 -9.59 -16.09
CA THR A 162 -1.76 -10.84 -16.81
C THR A 162 -2.70 -12.00 -16.41
N GLY A 163 -3.79 -11.69 -15.69
CA GLY A 163 -4.76 -12.68 -15.25
C GLY A 163 -4.32 -13.57 -14.07
N ARG A 164 -3.25 -13.16 -13.38
CA ARG A 164 -2.65 -13.92 -12.26
C ARG A 164 -3.03 -13.34 -10.89
N SER A 165 -4.29 -12.93 -10.73
CA SER A 165 -4.81 -12.31 -9.49
C SER A 165 -4.66 -13.20 -8.26
N LEU A 166 -4.74 -14.54 -8.41
CA LEU A 166 -4.50 -15.47 -7.31
C LEU A 166 -3.10 -15.30 -6.69
N TYR A 167 -2.07 -15.10 -7.51
CA TYR A 167 -0.71 -14.91 -7.01
C TYR A 167 -0.54 -13.56 -6.32
N SER A 168 -1.24 -12.52 -6.78
CA SER A 168 -1.26 -11.24 -6.08
C SER A 168 -1.91 -11.36 -4.71
N THR A 169 -3.01 -12.11 -4.60
CA THR A 169 -3.66 -12.42 -3.33
C THR A 169 -2.75 -13.19 -2.38
N ILE A 170 -2.04 -14.22 -2.87
CA ILE A 170 -1.08 -14.98 -2.06
C ILE A 170 0.00 -14.05 -1.48
N GLY A 171 0.54 -13.14 -2.30
CA GLY A 171 1.53 -12.16 -1.83
C GLY A 171 0.99 -11.27 -0.71
N GLN A 172 -0.25 -10.82 -0.84
CA GLN A 172 -0.92 -10.00 0.18
C GLN A 172 -1.18 -10.79 1.47
N VAL A 173 -1.66 -12.03 1.35
CA VAL A 173 -1.87 -12.93 2.51
C VAL A 173 -0.57 -13.14 3.28
N VAL A 174 0.53 -13.44 2.59
CA VAL A 174 1.84 -13.64 3.22
C VAL A 174 2.28 -12.39 3.97
N GLY A 175 2.14 -11.21 3.37
CA GLY A 175 2.50 -9.97 4.06
C GLY A 175 1.65 -9.70 5.30
N ALA A 176 0.34 -9.92 5.21
CA ALA A 176 -0.56 -9.77 6.35
C ALA A 176 -0.22 -10.77 7.48
N VAL A 177 0.07 -12.02 7.14
CA VAL A 177 0.47 -13.04 8.14
C VAL A 177 1.80 -12.68 8.80
N VAL A 178 2.79 -12.23 8.01
CA VAL A 178 4.09 -11.78 8.55
C VAL A 178 3.89 -10.60 9.51
N ASN A 179 3.07 -9.61 9.14
CA ASN A 179 2.77 -8.48 9.99
C ASN A 179 2.08 -8.92 11.30
N ILE A 180 0.99 -9.68 11.23
CA ILE A 180 0.24 -10.18 12.41
C ILE A 180 1.13 -10.96 13.38
N ILE A 181 2.11 -11.72 12.87
CA ILE A 181 3.04 -12.48 13.71
C ILE A 181 4.08 -11.53 14.33
N LEU A 182 4.58 -10.55 13.59
CA LEU A 182 5.62 -9.63 14.05
C LEU A 182 5.10 -8.56 14.99
N ASP A 183 3.84 -8.13 14.85
CA ASP A 183 3.24 -7.10 15.71
C ASP A 183 3.40 -7.41 17.21
N PRO A 184 2.90 -8.53 17.76
CA PRO A 184 3.06 -8.81 19.17
C PRO A 184 4.51 -9.02 19.58
N ILE A 185 5.36 -9.54 18.69
CA ILE A 185 6.77 -9.78 18.96
C ILE A 185 7.50 -8.43 19.13
N MET A 186 7.25 -7.47 18.25
CA MET A 186 7.98 -6.20 18.22
C MET A 186 7.34 -5.13 19.09
N ILE A 187 6.01 -5.14 19.23
CA ILE A 187 5.29 -4.18 20.08
C ILE A 187 5.56 -4.49 21.58
N TYR A 188 5.37 -5.75 21.97
CA TYR A 188 5.45 -6.16 23.39
C TYR A 188 6.81 -6.73 23.81
N GLY A 189 7.75 -6.91 22.86
CA GLY A 189 9.07 -7.44 23.17
C GLY A 189 9.05 -8.92 23.54
N ILE A 190 8.35 -9.76 22.76
CA ILE A 190 8.27 -11.21 23.00
C ILE A 190 9.52 -11.89 22.42
N GLY A 191 10.18 -12.69 23.24
CA GLY A 191 11.38 -13.45 22.85
C GLY A 191 12.65 -12.59 22.82
N PRO A 192 13.49 -12.64 21.77
CA PRO A 192 14.75 -11.92 21.71
C PRO A 192 14.62 -10.43 21.34
N CYS A 193 13.41 -9.97 21.00
CA CYS A 193 13.18 -8.59 20.59
C CYS A 193 12.94 -7.70 21.80
N PRO A 194 13.52 -6.48 21.85
CA PRO A 194 13.16 -5.49 22.85
C PRO A 194 11.72 -4.98 22.62
N GLU A 195 11.07 -4.52 23.70
CA GLU A 195 9.79 -3.84 23.61
C GLU A 195 9.97 -2.51 22.86
N MET A 196 9.35 -2.39 21.68
CA MET A 196 9.51 -1.23 20.79
C MET A 196 8.26 -0.37 20.71
N GLY A 197 7.12 -0.84 21.22
CA GLY A 197 5.85 -0.12 21.20
C GLY A 197 5.44 0.26 19.77
N VAL A 198 5.06 1.52 19.58
CA VAL A 198 4.61 2.06 18.27
C VAL A 198 5.66 1.90 17.17
N LYS A 199 6.96 1.99 17.49
CA LYS A 199 8.03 1.71 16.51
C LYS A 199 8.02 0.25 16.07
N GLY A 200 7.70 -0.67 16.98
CA GLY A 200 7.54 -2.10 16.68
C GLY A 200 6.45 -2.35 15.66
N ALA A 201 5.27 -1.72 15.82
CA ALA A 201 4.18 -1.78 14.86
C ALA A 201 4.61 -1.25 13.48
N ALA A 202 5.33 -0.11 13.42
CA ALA A 202 5.85 0.43 12.16
C ALA A 202 6.80 -0.56 11.46
N TYR A 203 7.73 -1.16 12.19
CA TYR A 203 8.66 -2.14 11.61
C TYR A 203 7.95 -3.42 11.16
N ALA A 204 7.00 -3.94 11.94
CA ALA A 204 6.24 -5.13 11.58
C ALA A 204 5.46 -4.90 10.27
N THR A 205 4.78 -3.75 10.16
CA THR A 205 4.05 -3.35 8.95
C THR A 205 4.97 -3.29 7.73
N VAL A 206 6.11 -2.61 7.86
CA VAL A 206 7.05 -2.45 6.74
C VAL A 206 7.68 -3.78 6.34
N ILE A 207 8.06 -4.63 7.29
CA ILE A 207 8.61 -5.96 7.01
C ILE A 207 7.59 -6.82 6.28
N GLY A 208 6.31 -6.79 6.69
CA GLY A 208 5.21 -7.48 6.00
C GLY A 208 5.06 -7.00 4.55
N GLN A 209 5.10 -5.68 4.32
CA GLN A 209 5.03 -5.09 2.99
C GLN A 209 6.23 -5.46 2.10
N VAL A 210 7.44 -5.48 2.67
CA VAL A 210 8.66 -5.90 1.97
C VAL A 210 8.60 -7.38 1.62
N ALA A 211 8.17 -8.24 2.54
CA ALA A 211 8.00 -9.67 2.29
C ALA A 211 7.00 -9.91 1.14
N SER A 212 5.86 -9.20 1.13
CA SER A 212 4.92 -9.22 0.01
C SER A 212 5.57 -8.77 -1.29
N ALA A 213 6.26 -7.63 -1.29
CA ALA A 213 6.89 -7.08 -2.49
C ALA A 213 7.92 -8.04 -3.08
N VAL A 214 8.75 -8.66 -2.24
CA VAL A 214 9.76 -9.66 -2.66
C VAL A 214 9.08 -10.90 -3.24
N LEU A 215 8.05 -11.42 -2.61
CA LEU A 215 7.31 -12.58 -3.10
C LEU A 215 6.64 -12.30 -4.45
N LEU A 216 5.99 -11.13 -4.57
CA LEU A 216 5.36 -10.73 -5.82
C LEU A 216 6.38 -10.44 -6.93
N LEU A 217 7.55 -9.91 -6.61
CA LEU A 217 8.65 -9.78 -7.56
C LEU A 217 9.07 -11.16 -8.09
N ILE A 218 9.22 -12.14 -7.20
CA ILE A 218 9.56 -13.53 -7.60
C ILE A 218 8.48 -14.10 -8.53
N PHE A 219 7.20 -13.92 -8.20
CA PHE A 219 6.09 -14.34 -9.05
C PHE A 219 6.08 -13.59 -10.39
N HIS A 220 6.32 -12.28 -10.35
CA HIS A 220 6.41 -11.47 -11.56
C HIS A 220 7.51 -11.98 -12.50
N MET A 221 8.70 -12.22 -11.99
CA MET A 221 9.85 -12.70 -12.77
C MET A 221 9.64 -14.11 -13.32
N LYS A 222 9.00 -15.00 -12.57
CA LYS A 222 8.80 -16.39 -12.98
C LYS A 222 7.60 -16.58 -13.90
N LEU A 223 6.52 -15.85 -13.69
CA LEU A 223 5.23 -16.09 -14.32
C LEU A 223 5.00 -15.14 -15.50
N ASN A 224 5.33 -13.86 -15.41
CA ASN A 224 5.05 -12.87 -16.43
C ASN A 224 6.07 -12.93 -17.58
N ARG A 225 6.11 -14.05 -18.30
CA ARG A 225 7.01 -14.27 -19.44
C ARG A 225 6.49 -13.71 -20.78
N GLU A 226 5.30 -13.12 -20.79
CA GLU A 226 4.60 -12.61 -21.98
C GLU A 226 5.25 -11.34 -22.54
N PHE A 227 6.07 -10.66 -21.72
CA PHE A 227 6.83 -9.47 -22.11
C PHE A 227 8.21 -9.47 -21.47
N GLY A 228 9.15 -8.77 -22.12
CA GLY A 228 10.56 -8.73 -21.67
C GLY A 228 10.72 -7.96 -20.34
N HIS A 229 11.58 -8.50 -19.48
CA HIS A 229 11.99 -7.89 -18.22
C HIS A 229 13.40 -7.30 -18.38
N GLY A 230 13.68 -6.21 -17.68
CA GLY A 230 15.03 -5.67 -17.59
C GLY A 230 15.11 -4.15 -17.59
N PRO A 231 16.26 -3.60 -17.19
CA PRO A 231 16.47 -2.15 -17.01
C PRO A 231 16.32 -1.36 -18.33
N LYS A 232 16.48 -2.02 -19.48
CA LYS A 232 16.28 -1.41 -20.81
C LYS A 232 14.88 -0.84 -21.00
N TYR A 233 13.86 -1.47 -20.39
CA TYR A 233 12.46 -1.06 -20.51
C TYR A 233 12.07 0.00 -19.46
N MET A 234 12.91 0.26 -18.46
CA MET A 234 12.72 1.31 -17.46
C MET A 234 13.08 2.71 -17.95
N LYS A 235 13.61 2.84 -19.19
CA LYS A 235 13.86 4.16 -19.76
C LYS A 235 12.55 4.96 -19.82
N PRO A 236 12.50 6.17 -19.24
CA PRO A 236 11.28 6.97 -19.18
C PRO A 236 10.77 7.30 -20.59
N ASN A 237 9.49 7.02 -20.80
CA ASN A 237 8.78 7.34 -22.02
C ASN A 237 7.55 8.18 -21.70
N ALA A 238 7.62 9.47 -22.00
CA ALA A 238 6.57 10.43 -21.67
C ALA A 238 5.19 10.04 -22.23
N GLY A 239 5.13 9.42 -23.41
CA GLY A 239 3.87 8.93 -24.01
C GLY A 239 3.23 7.83 -23.16
N VAL A 240 4.03 6.82 -22.74
CA VAL A 240 3.56 5.73 -21.90
C VAL A 240 3.15 6.23 -20.50
N ILE A 241 3.94 7.12 -19.91
CA ILE A 241 3.65 7.71 -18.61
C ILE A 241 2.34 8.49 -18.66
N LYS A 242 2.12 9.29 -19.72
CA LYS A 242 0.87 10.01 -19.93
C LYS A 242 -0.33 9.07 -20.06
N GLU A 243 -0.19 7.96 -20.79
CA GLU A 243 -1.25 6.95 -20.91
C GLU A 243 -1.55 6.28 -19.55
N ILE A 244 -0.53 5.97 -18.74
CA ILE A 244 -0.71 5.40 -17.39
C ILE A 244 -1.50 6.37 -16.51
N TYR A 245 -1.10 7.63 -16.44
CA TYR A 245 -1.76 8.61 -15.56
C TYR A 245 -3.10 9.10 -16.12
N ALA A 246 -3.34 9.05 -17.43
CA ALA A 246 -4.68 9.33 -17.98
C ALA A 246 -5.75 8.38 -17.42
N ILE A 247 -5.37 7.16 -17.05
CA ILE A 247 -6.25 6.17 -16.43
C ILE A 247 -6.12 6.19 -14.90
N GLY A 248 -4.89 6.31 -14.39
CA GLY A 248 -4.60 6.18 -12.96
C GLY A 248 -4.92 7.44 -12.14
N LEU A 249 -4.83 8.62 -12.71
CA LEU A 249 -5.02 9.89 -12.00
C LEU A 249 -6.41 10.04 -11.34
N PRO A 250 -7.53 9.69 -12.00
CA PRO A 250 -8.84 9.71 -11.34
C PRO A 250 -8.90 8.83 -10.09
N ALA A 251 -8.25 7.65 -10.11
CA ALA A 251 -8.19 6.76 -8.95
C ALA A 251 -7.32 7.37 -7.82
N ILE A 252 -6.19 8.01 -8.16
CA ILE A 252 -5.38 8.75 -7.20
C ILE A 252 -6.19 9.85 -6.54
N ILE A 253 -6.90 10.67 -7.32
CA ILE A 253 -7.69 11.79 -6.83
C ILE A 253 -8.79 11.30 -5.88
N ALA A 254 -9.54 10.27 -6.28
CA ALA A 254 -10.61 9.71 -5.46
C ALA A 254 -10.10 9.26 -4.08
N GLN A 255 -8.97 8.55 -4.04
CA GLN A 255 -8.38 8.07 -2.80
C GLN A 255 -7.72 9.21 -1.99
N ALA A 256 -7.10 10.19 -2.68
CA ALA A 256 -6.48 11.35 -2.03
C ALA A 256 -7.51 12.26 -1.36
N LEU A 257 -8.72 12.37 -1.90
CA LEU A 257 -9.81 13.12 -1.27
C LEU A 257 -10.16 12.55 0.11
N MET A 258 -10.18 11.22 0.26
CA MET A 258 -10.36 10.57 1.58
C MET A 258 -9.22 10.94 2.54
N SER A 259 -7.98 10.92 2.07
CA SER A 259 -6.81 11.32 2.87
C SER A 259 -6.92 12.79 3.33
N ILE A 260 -7.29 13.68 2.44
CA ILE A 260 -7.47 15.11 2.74
C ILE A 260 -8.59 15.30 3.77
N MET A 261 -9.72 14.59 3.62
CA MET A 261 -10.84 14.65 4.56
C MET A 261 -10.38 14.26 5.98
N VAL A 262 -9.65 13.16 6.11
CA VAL A 262 -9.13 12.70 7.41
C VAL A 262 -8.15 13.72 8.00
N TYR A 263 -7.26 14.28 7.18
CA TYR A 263 -6.32 15.32 7.61
C TYR A 263 -7.04 16.59 8.13
N VAL A 264 -8.03 17.08 7.39
CA VAL A 264 -8.82 18.25 7.80
C VAL A 264 -9.58 17.96 9.11
N MET A 265 -10.14 16.75 9.24
CA MET A 265 -10.82 16.36 10.47
C MET A 265 -9.86 16.32 11.66
N ASN A 266 -8.66 15.79 11.49
CA ASN A 266 -7.63 15.82 12.52
C ASN A 266 -7.23 17.24 12.91
N LEU A 267 -7.19 18.20 11.97
CA LEU A 267 -6.94 19.60 12.27
C LEU A 267 -8.07 20.23 13.09
N ILE A 268 -9.32 19.91 12.80
CA ILE A 268 -10.49 20.41 13.55
C ILE A 268 -10.46 19.86 14.97
N LEU A 269 -10.12 18.59 15.14
CA LEU A 269 -10.08 17.90 16.43
C LEU A 269 -8.77 18.10 17.21
N LYS A 270 -7.84 18.88 16.70
CA LYS A 270 -6.46 19.06 17.23
C LYS A 270 -6.40 19.34 18.73
N PHE A 271 -7.36 20.08 19.27
CA PHE A 271 -7.39 20.49 20.67
C PHE A 271 -8.16 19.50 21.58
N ASN A 272 -8.64 18.38 21.03
CA ASN A 272 -9.33 17.34 21.78
C ASN A 272 -8.76 15.95 21.40
N PRO A 273 -7.67 15.49 22.06
CA PRO A 273 -7.01 14.22 21.76
C PRO A 273 -7.93 13.01 21.82
N SER A 274 -8.84 12.95 22.80
CA SER A 274 -9.79 11.84 22.94
C SER A 274 -10.77 11.78 21.76
N ALA A 275 -11.20 12.94 21.24
CA ALA A 275 -12.04 12.98 20.04
C ALA A 275 -11.28 12.57 18.78
N GLN A 276 -9.99 12.91 18.68
CA GLN A 276 -9.14 12.43 17.58
C GLN A 276 -8.98 10.90 17.62
N THR A 277 -8.71 10.35 18.81
CA THR A 277 -8.60 8.89 19.00
C THR A 277 -9.92 8.18 18.66
N ALA A 278 -11.05 8.70 19.12
CA ALA A 278 -12.38 8.17 18.83
C ALA A 278 -12.67 8.20 17.30
N TYR A 279 -12.30 9.29 16.64
CA TYR A 279 -12.41 9.39 15.17
C TYR A 279 -11.51 8.38 14.45
N GLY A 280 -10.29 8.17 14.93
CA GLY A 280 -9.40 7.13 14.42
C GLY A 280 -10.00 5.73 14.55
N CYS A 281 -10.53 5.39 15.71
CA CYS A 281 -11.22 4.12 15.92
C CYS A 281 -12.40 3.93 14.96
N LEU A 282 -13.18 4.99 14.71
CA LEU A 282 -14.28 4.95 13.73
C LEU A 282 -13.78 4.67 12.31
N LEU A 283 -12.66 5.28 11.89
CA LEU A 283 -12.06 5.04 10.57
C LEU A 283 -11.63 3.58 10.37
N TYR A 284 -11.08 2.95 11.42
CA TYR A 284 -10.64 1.55 11.36
C TYR A 284 -11.80 0.56 11.42
N THR A 285 -12.93 0.94 12.02
CA THR A 285 -14.10 0.06 12.22
C THR A 285 -15.19 0.25 11.17
N SER A 286 -15.17 1.32 10.38
CA SER A 286 -16.14 1.55 9.31
C SER A 286 -15.62 0.99 7.97
N PRO A 287 -16.07 -0.21 7.56
CA PRO A 287 -15.52 -0.88 6.37
C PRO A 287 -16.15 -0.39 5.05
N SER A 288 -17.14 0.49 5.11
CA SER A 288 -17.88 0.91 3.92
C SER A 288 -17.69 2.40 3.60
N PRO A 289 -17.25 2.75 2.39
CA PRO A 289 -17.25 4.13 1.92
C PRO A 289 -18.65 4.68 1.59
N ARG A 290 -19.73 3.97 1.93
CA ARG A 290 -21.12 4.33 1.64
C ARG A 290 -21.95 4.64 2.89
N ASP A 291 -21.42 4.40 4.08
CA ASP A 291 -22.04 4.80 5.36
C ASP A 291 -21.35 6.11 5.91
#